data_4bc80df01ed110579eec0abf3d8972fb
#
_entry.id   4bc80df01ed110579eec0abf3d8972fb
#
_cell.length_a   1.000
_cell.length_b   1.000
_cell.length_c   1.000
_cell.angle_alpha   90.00
_cell.angle_beta   90.00
_cell.angle_gamma   90.00
#
_symmetry.space_group_name_H-M   'P 1'
#
loop_
_entity.id
_entity.type
_entity.pdbx_description
1 polymer ?
#
loop_
_entity_poly.entity_id
_entity_poly.type
_entity_poly.pdbx_seq_one_letter_code
_entity_poly.pdbx_strand_id
1 'polypeptide(L)'
;VREEYPNLPIVIFSGYSDFAFAQEAMRYGVKDYVLKPVDPDTFHTTIGKVKAELQSIRSKKQKEEKGKNFLLQYFLQTYLYSGNEEVLKKAGEILDESNWEQWHCAILIESDKAFFDNVPDNIDEELMQGLHRNFFYLNLNTRQSVLFFSDVYCDYQLVAKHLYDILKQNYSASFHLAVSS
;
A
#
# COMPACT_ATOMS: atom_id res chain seq x y z
N VAL A 1 10.63 -0.84 22.75
CA VAL A 1 9.88 -1.67 21.78
C VAL A 1 8.44 -1.20 21.67
N ARG A 2 7.68 -1.03 22.76
CA ARG A 2 6.28 -0.58 22.71
C ARG A 2 6.11 0.84 22.22
N GLU A 3 7.00 1.75 22.62
CA GLU A 3 7.01 3.14 22.13
C GLU A 3 7.26 3.22 20.62
N GLU A 4 8.13 2.36 20.12
CA GLU A 4 8.55 2.33 18.72
C GLU A 4 7.61 1.47 17.84
N TYR A 5 7.07 0.38 18.44
CA TYR A 5 6.17 -0.56 17.75
C TYR A 5 4.92 -0.85 18.58
N PRO A 6 3.97 0.10 18.68
CA PRO A 6 2.82 -0.01 19.59
C PRO A 6 1.91 -1.20 19.30
N ASN A 7 1.82 -1.62 18.05
CA ASN A 7 0.94 -2.70 17.60
C ASN A 7 1.64 -4.05 17.42
N LEU A 8 2.93 -4.17 17.78
CA LEU A 8 3.65 -5.43 17.66
C LEU A 8 3.21 -6.39 18.79
N PRO A 9 2.67 -7.59 18.48
CA PRO A 9 2.36 -8.58 19.51
C PRO A 9 3.67 -9.13 20.09
N ILE A 10 3.77 -9.07 21.43
CA ILE A 10 4.94 -9.55 22.19
C ILE A 10 4.53 -10.75 23.01
N VAL A 11 5.30 -11.85 22.94
CA VAL A 11 5.16 -13.03 23.78
C VAL A 11 6.47 -13.26 24.53
N ILE A 12 6.37 -13.55 25.81
CA ILE A 12 7.53 -13.87 26.66
C ILE A 12 7.55 -15.36 26.97
N PHE A 13 8.68 -16.00 26.69
CA PHE A 13 8.98 -17.37 27.14
C PHE A 13 9.98 -17.34 28.28
N SER A 14 9.57 -17.72 29.51
CA SER A 14 10.36 -17.56 30.74
C SER A 14 10.47 -18.85 31.53
N GLY A 15 11.61 -19.04 32.18
CA GLY A 15 11.80 -20.11 33.18
C GLY A 15 11.31 -19.70 34.58
N TYR A 16 10.88 -18.47 34.79
CA TYR A 16 10.42 -17.96 36.06
C TYR A 16 8.92 -18.11 36.18
N SER A 17 8.45 -18.85 37.19
CA SER A 17 7.05 -19.13 37.46
C SER A 17 6.37 -18.12 38.40
N ASP A 18 7.05 -17.01 38.76
CA ASP A 18 6.49 -16.00 39.64
C ASP A 18 5.36 -15.25 38.92
N PHE A 19 4.18 -15.30 39.54
CA PHE A 19 2.98 -14.64 39.04
C PHE A 19 3.16 -13.11 38.88
N ALA A 20 3.98 -12.51 39.75
CA ALA A 20 4.25 -11.08 39.73
C ALA A 20 4.89 -10.65 38.37
N PHE A 21 5.83 -11.43 37.81
CA PHE A 21 6.44 -11.13 36.53
C PHE A 21 5.46 -11.25 35.39
N ALA A 22 4.58 -12.25 35.41
CA ALA A 22 3.54 -12.41 34.39
C ALA A 22 2.55 -11.23 34.44
N GLN A 23 2.13 -10.83 35.62
CA GLN A 23 1.22 -9.70 35.83
C GLN A 23 1.86 -8.39 35.36
N GLU A 24 3.11 -8.16 35.65
CA GLU A 24 3.84 -6.99 35.23
C GLU A 24 4.00 -6.95 33.69
N ALA A 25 4.37 -8.07 33.07
CA ALA A 25 4.46 -8.19 31.62
C ALA A 25 3.13 -7.84 30.94
N MET A 26 2.00 -8.32 31.47
CA MET A 26 0.67 -7.99 30.95
C MET A 26 0.34 -6.50 31.06
N ARG A 27 0.77 -5.80 32.11
CA ARG A 27 0.62 -4.34 32.25
C ARG A 27 1.36 -3.58 31.16
N TYR A 28 2.50 -4.10 30.68
CA TYR A 28 3.25 -3.55 29.54
C TYR A 28 2.72 -4.01 28.18
N GLY A 29 1.55 -4.66 28.15
CA GLY A 29 0.87 -5.06 26.92
C GLY A 29 1.48 -6.29 26.23
N VAL A 30 2.17 -7.15 26.97
CA VAL A 30 2.57 -8.47 26.48
C VAL A 30 1.33 -9.32 26.25
N LYS A 31 1.26 -10.03 25.13
CA LYS A 31 0.08 -10.82 24.71
C LYS A 31 -0.03 -12.15 25.42
N ASP A 32 1.12 -12.77 25.69
CA ASP A 32 1.16 -14.05 26.39
C ASP A 32 2.50 -14.19 27.12
N TYR A 33 2.45 -14.89 28.26
CA TYR A 33 3.62 -15.22 29.08
C TYR A 33 3.64 -16.72 29.30
N VAL A 34 4.56 -17.39 28.64
CA VAL A 34 4.62 -18.86 28.59
C VAL A 34 5.80 -19.36 29.42
N LEU A 35 5.51 -20.29 30.35
CA LEU A 35 6.53 -20.89 31.20
C LEU A 35 7.28 -22.01 30.46
N LYS A 36 8.59 -22.04 30.66
CA LYS A 36 9.45 -23.16 30.23
C LYS A 36 9.44 -24.29 31.27
N PRO A 37 9.50 -25.56 30.87
CA PRO A 37 9.57 -26.08 29.49
C PRO A 37 8.24 -25.91 28.74
N VAL A 38 8.32 -25.50 27.47
CA VAL A 38 7.14 -25.29 26.64
C VAL A 38 6.84 -26.57 25.87
N ASP A 39 5.64 -27.10 26.04
CA ASP A 39 5.19 -28.22 25.20
C ASP A 39 4.82 -27.72 23.76
N PRO A 40 4.90 -28.62 22.74
CA PRO A 40 4.63 -28.25 21.36
C PRO A 40 3.23 -27.66 21.13
N ASP A 41 2.20 -28.13 21.82
CA ASP A 41 0.82 -27.71 21.61
C ASP A 41 0.61 -26.29 22.14
N THR A 42 1.16 -25.99 23.31
CA THR A 42 1.17 -24.63 23.88
C THR A 42 1.93 -23.67 22.95
N PHE A 43 3.10 -24.09 22.41
CA PHE A 43 3.87 -23.29 21.48
C PHE A 43 3.07 -22.99 20.20
N HIS A 44 2.51 -24.03 19.57
CA HIS A 44 1.72 -23.86 18.35
C HIS A 44 0.48 -22.99 18.58
N THR A 45 -0.21 -23.16 19.69
CA THR A 45 -1.39 -22.34 20.05
C THR A 45 -1.01 -20.87 20.23
N THR A 46 0.08 -20.60 20.96
CA THR A 46 0.55 -19.22 21.21
C THR A 46 0.99 -18.54 19.93
N ILE A 47 1.79 -19.21 19.09
CA ILE A 47 2.23 -18.67 17.79
C ILE A 47 1.05 -18.51 16.83
N GLY A 48 0.07 -19.42 16.87
CA GLY A 48 -1.18 -19.31 16.09
C GLY A 48 -1.97 -18.05 16.42
N LYS A 49 -2.11 -17.69 17.71
CA LYS A 49 -2.76 -16.44 18.16
C LYS A 49 -2.02 -15.21 17.65
N VAL A 50 -0.68 -15.19 17.76
CA VAL A 50 0.15 -14.09 17.26
C VAL A 50 0.00 -13.92 15.75
N LYS A 51 0.04 -15.02 14.99
CA LYS A 51 -0.15 -15.00 13.54
C LYS A 51 -1.52 -14.43 13.15
N ALA A 52 -2.59 -14.87 13.80
CA ALA A 52 -3.95 -14.37 13.54
C ALA A 52 -4.07 -12.88 13.84
N GLU A 53 -3.46 -12.39 14.93
CA GLU A 53 -3.47 -10.97 15.28
C GLU A 53 -2.70 -10.13 14.25
N LEU A 54 -1.51 -10.57 13.84
CA LEU A 54 -0.73 -9.89 12.78
C LEU A 54 -1.49 -9.84 11.45
N GLN A 55 -2.17 -10.92 11.09
CA GLN A 55 -3.03 -10.94 9.89
C GLN A 55 -4.19 -9.96 10.01
N SER A 56 -4.82 -9.85 11.18
CA SER A 56 -5.90 -8.89 11.44
C SER A 56 -5.41 -7.45 11.33
N ILE A 57 -4.25 -7.13 11.91
CA ILE A 57 -3.63 -5.80 11.83
C ILE A 57 -3.32 -5.44 10.37
N ARG A 58 -2.71 -6.37 9.62
CA ARG A 58 -2.40 -6.17 8.20
C ARG A 58 -3.65 -5.95 7.36
N SER A 59 -4.70 -6.75 7.56
CA SER A 59 -5.94 -6.61 6.81
C SER A 59 -6.69 -5.31 7.11
N LYS A 60 -6.63 -4.83 8.37
CA LYS A 60 -7.16 -3.50 8.73
C LYS A 60 -6.41 -2.40 8.01
N LYS A 61 -5.08 -2.42 8.08
CA LYS A 61 -4.24 -1.41 7.42
C LYS A 61 -4.47 -1.38 5.92
N GLN A 62 -4.53 -2.56 5.27
CA GLN A 62 -4.83 -2.64 3.84
C GLN A 62 -6.21 -2.09 3.47
N LYS A 63 -7.24 -2.33 4.31
CA LYS A 63 -8.58 -1.76 4.08
C LYS A 63 -8.59 -0.24 4.21
N GLU A 64 -7.89 0.30 5.20
CA GLU A 64 -7.74 1.74 5.40
C GLU A 64 -7.00 2.39 4.22
N GLU A 65 -5.89 1.80 3.77
CA GLU A 65 -5.13 2.24 2.60
C GLU A 65 -5.95 2.18 1.32
N LYS A 66 -6.69 1.07 1.07
CA LYS A 66 -7.59 0.98 -0.08
C LYS A 66 -8.70 2.02 -0.04
N GLY A 67 -9.26 2.31 1.13
CA GLY A 67 -10.25 3.38 1.31
C GLY A 67 -9.69 4.76 1.00
N LYS A 68 -8.48 5.06 1.49
CA LYS A 68 -7.78 6.31 1.17
C LYS A 68 -7.48 6.44 -0.32
N ASN A 69 -6.95 5.40 -0.94
CA ASN A 69 -6.65 5.38 -2.37
C ASN A 69 -7.91 5.59 -3.23
N PHE A 70 -9.04 4.99 -2.85
CA PHE A 70 -10.30 5.19 -3.55
C PHE A 70 -10.78 6.66 -3.47
N LEU A 71 -10.72 7.28 -2.29
CA LEU A 71 -11.06 8.70 -2.13
C LEU A 71 -10.11 9.58 -2.93
N LEU A 72 -8.81 9.30 -2.89
CA LEU A 72 -7.80 10.01 -3.64
C LEU A 72 -8.07 9.94 -5.14
N GLN A 73 -8.37 8.77 -5.67
CA GLN A 73 -8.76 8.58 -7.08
C GLN A 73 -9.99 9.42 -7.42
N TYR A 74 -11.03 9.40 -6.60
CA TYR A 74 -12.24 10.19 -6.82
C TYR A 74 -11.95 11.69 -6.90
N PHE A 75 -11.16 12.22 -5.95
CA PHE A 75 -10.82 13.63 -5.93
C PHE A 75 -9.95 14.04 -7.11
N LEU A 76 -8.96 13.23 -7.48
CA LEU A 76 -8.10 13.50 -8.63
C LEU A 76 -8.86 13.46 -9.94
N GLN A 77 -9.70 12.45 -10.15
CA GLN A 77 -10.58 12.41 -11.32
C GLN A 77 -11.46 13.66 -11.39
N THR A 78 -12.10 14.03 -10.27
CA THR A 78 -12.96 15.22 -10.21
C THR A 78 -12.18 16.48 -10.55
N TYR A 79 -10.96 16.62 -10.03
CA TYR A 79 -10.09 17.76 -10.33
C TYR A 79 -9.71 17.81 -11.82
N LEU A 80 -9.24 16.71 -12.38
CA LEU A 80 -8.82 16.63 -13.79
C LEU A 80 -9.95 16.97 -14.78
N TYR A 81 -11.19 16.61 -14.43
CA TYR A 81 -12.35 16.94 -15.26
C TYR A 81 -12.92 18.35 -15.02
N SER A 82 -12.82 18.88 -13.81
CA SER A 82 -13.44 20.18 -13.46
C SER A 82 -12.47 21.36 -13.47
N GLY A 83 -11.17 21.10 -13.31
CA GLY A 83 -10.16 22.15 -13.10
C GLY A 83 -10.31 22.91 -11.78
N ASN A 84 -11.15 22.43 -10.84
CA ASN A 84 -11.47 23.14 -9.60
C ASN A 84 -10.47 22.79 -8.49
N GLU A 85 -9.58 23.74 -8.16
CA GLU A 85 -8.56 23.60 -7.12
C GLU A 85 -9.12 23.37 -5.70
N GLU A 86 -10.36 23.82 -5.42
CA GLU A 86 -11.00 23.55 -4.12
C GLU A 86 -11.19 22.04 -3.86
N VAL A 87 -11.30 21.24 -4.92
CA VAL A 87 -11.42 19.76 -4.83
C VAL A 87 -10.13 19.18 -4.26
N LEU A 88 -8.96 19.63 -4.71
CA LEU A 88 -7.67 19.18 -4.18
C LEU A 88 -7.45 19.63 -2.75
N LYS A 89 -7.86 20.86 -2.41
CA LYS A 89 -7.77 21.36 -1.03
C LYS A 89 -8.59 20.50 -0.07
N LYS A 90 -9.84 20.17 -0.43
CA LYS A 90 -10.69 19.27 0.36
C LYS A 90 -10.11 17.86 0.45
N ALA A 91 -9.49 17.35 -0.61
CA ALA A 91 -8.82 16.07 -0.60
C ALA A 91 -7.67 16.04 0.42
N GLY A 92 -6.82 17.07 0.45
CA GLY A 92 -5.73 17.22 1.42
C GLY A 92 -6.23 17.25 2.88
N GLU A 93 -7.33 17.96 3.14
CA GLU A 93 -7.94 18.03 4.48
C GLU A 93 -8.50 16.67 4.95
N ILE A 94 -9.10 15.87 4.06
CA ILE A 94 -9.71 14.58 4.38
C ILE A 94 -8.68 13.46 4.50
N LEU A 95 -7.66 13.50 3.65
CA LEU A 95 -6.68 12.42 3.54
C LEU A 95 -5.46 12.63 4.43
N ASP A 96 -5.36 13.79 5.09
CA ASP A 96 -4.16 14.20 5.85
C ASP A 96 -2.86 14.10 5.01
N GLU A 97 -3.00 14.23 3.71
CA GLU A 97 -1.93 14.13 2.72
C GLU A 97 -1.76 15.46 2.00
N SER A 98 -1.01 16.37 2.62
CA SER A 98 -0.62 17.65 2.01
C SER A 98 0.44 17.51 0.91
N ASN A 99 0.70 16.30 0.42
CA ASN A 99 1.89 15.98 -0.37
C ASN A 99 1.65 15.85 -1.88
N TRP A 100 0.68 16.60 -2.44
CA TRP A 100 0.51 16.71 -3.90
C TRP A 100 1.76 17.27 -4.59
N GLU A 101 2.52 18.11 -3.87
CA GLU A 101 3.79 18.69 -4.31
C GLU A 101 4.94 17.67 -4.44
N GLN A 102 4.75 16.45 -3.97
CA GLN A 102 5.76 15.38 -4.08
C GLN A 102 5.79 14.70 -5.44
N TRP A 103 4.79 14.89 -6.27
CA TRP A 103 4.77 14.26 -7.59
C TRP A 103 5.52 15.11 -8.60
N HIS A 104 6.62 14.55 -9.09
CA HIS A 104 7.52 15.22 -10.02
C HIS A 104 7.30 14.83 -11.47
N CYS A 105 6.64 13.71 -11.71
CA CYS A 105 6.32 13.25 -13.05
C CYS A 105 5.02 12.45 -13.10
N ALA A 106 4.29 12.60 -14.19
CA ALA A 106 3.15 11.77 -14.54
C ALA A 106 3.41 11.05 -15.86
N ILE A 107 3.11 9.75 -15.93
CA ILE A 107 3.11 8.98 -17.17
C ILE A 107 1.68 8.58 -17.48
N LEU A 108 1.13 9.14 -18.56
CA LEU A 108 -0.17 8.76 -19.10
C LEU A 108 -0.01 7.51 -19.94
N ILE A 109 -0.88 6.53 -19.73
CA ILE A 109 -1.03 5.35 -20.56
C ILE A 109 -2.37 5.46 -21.28
N GLU A 110 -2.36 5.38 -22.60
CA GLU A 110 -3.56 5.30 -23.43
C GLU A 110 -3.58 3.99 -24.21
N SER A 111 -4.72 3.30 -24.20
CA SER A 111 -4.95 2.05 -24.92
C SER A 111 -5.88 2.25 -26.11
N ASP A 112 -5.66 1.52 -27.20
CA ASP A 112 -6.53 1.47 -28.39
C ASP A 112 -7.91 0.86 -28.08
N LYS A 113 -8.03 0.10 -26.98
CA LYS A 113 -9.25 -0.60 -26.54
C LYS A 113 -9.68 -0.13 -25.14
N ALA A 114 -10.87 -0.53 -24.71
CA ALA A 114 -11.34 -0.37 -23.35
C ALA A 114 -10.59 -1.35 -22.41
N PHE A 115 -9.28 -1.19 -22.31
CA PHE A 115 -8.37 -2.08 -21.62
C PHE A 115 -8.58 -2.01 -20.10
N PHE A 116 -8.72 -0.79 -19.55
CA PHE A 116 -8.75 -0.57 -18.12
C PHE A 116 -10.07 -0.94 -17.42
N ASP A 117 -11.09 -1.38 -18.17
CA ASP A 117 -12.32 -1.96 -17.61
C ASP A 117 -12.16 -3.41 -17.16
N ASN A 118 -11.19 -4.13 -17.71
CA ASN A 118 -11.03 -5.57 -17.54
C ASN A 118 -9.62 -5.96 -17.06
N VAL A 119 -8.89 -5.02 -16.48
CA VAL A 119 -7.58 -5.31 -15.90
C VAL A 119 -7.73 -6.01 -14.55
N PRO A 120 -6.74 -6.82 -14.13
CA PRO A 120 -6.69 -7.38 -12.79
C PRO A 120 -6.75 -6.29 -11.72
N ASP A 121 -7.41 -6.56 -10.59
CA ASP A 121 -7.50 -5.64 -9.44
C ASP A 121 -6.15 -5.24 -8.86
N ASN A 122 -5.09 -5.98 -9.20
CA ASN A 122 -3.72 -5.79 -8.73
C ASN A 122 -2.76 -5.31 -9.83
N ILE A 123 -3.27 -4.69 -10.89
CA ILE A 123 -2.42 -4.21 -12.00
C ILE A 123 -1.34 -3.23 -11.51
N ASP A 124 -1.67 -2.38 -10.55
CA ASP A 124 -0.72 -1.45 -9.92
C ASP A 124 0.43 -2.20 -9.24
N GLU A 125 0.13 -3.26 -8.48
CA GLU A 125 1.15 -4.11 -7.84
C GLU A 125 2.04 -4.82 -8.88
N GLU A 126 1.45 -5.34 -9.96
CA GLU A 126 2.19 -5.99 -11.05
C GLU A 126 3.14 -5.01 -11.76
N LEU A 127 2.66 -3.80 -12.04
CA LEU A 127 3.47 -2.76 -12.66
C LEU A 127 4.56 -2.25 -11.71
N MET A 128 4.29 -2.11 -10.40
CA MET A 128 5.31 -1.74 -9.40
C MET A 128 6.42 -2.78 -9.33
N GLN A 129 6.06 -4.06 -9.35
CA GLN A 129 7.03 -5.16 -9.36
C GLN A 129 7.86 -5.16 -10.65
N GLY A 130 7.21 -5.00 -11.80
CA GLY A 130 7.89 -4.98 -13.10
C GLY A 130 8.83 -3.79 -13.27
N LEU A 131 8.44 -2.61 -12.80
CA LEU A 131 9.26 -1.39 -12.86
C LEU A 131 10.29 -1.29 -11.74
N HIS A 132 10.19 -2.10 -10.66
CA HIS A 132 10.95 -1.98 -9.42
C HIS A 132 10.88 -0.56 -8.82
N ARG A 133 9.69 0.09 -8.90
CA ARG A 133 9.45 1.46 -8.46
C ARG A 133 8.08 1.62 -7.86
N ASN A 134 7.98 2.54 -6.89
CA ASN A 134 6.72 2.96 -6.33
C ASN A 134 6.15 4.13 -7.15
N PHE A 135 4.86 4.11 -7.35
CA PHE A 135 4.08 5.19 -7.97
C PHE A 135 2.65 5.16 -7.44
N PHE A 136 1.93 6.24 -7.62
CA PHE A 136 0.49 6.24 -7.43
C PHE A 136 -0.21 5.99 -8.77
N TYR A 137 -1.06 4.97 -8.81
CA TYR A 137 -1.83 4.58 -10.00
C TYR A 137 -3.23 5.19 -9.95
N LEU A 138 -3.63 5.84 -11.03
CA LEU A 138 -4.96 6.41 -11.21
C LEU A 138 -5.57 5.94 -12.51
N ASN A 139 -6.70 5.22 -12.44
CA ASN A 139 -7.49 4.91 -13.62
C ASN A 139 -8.41 6.10 -13.94
N LEU A 140 -8.24 6.72 -15.09
CA LEU A 140 -9.03 7.86 -15.53
C LEU A 140 -10.34 7.43 -16.19
N ASN A 141 -10.26 6.43 -17.06
CA ASN A 141 -11.39 5.88 -17.79
C ASN A 141 -11.02 4.52 -18.41
N THR A 142 -11.94 3.96 -19.19
CA THR A 142 -11.78 2.64 -19.84
C THR A 142 -10.54 2.49 -20.71
N ARG A 143 -9.96 3.60 -21.18
CA ARG A 143 -8.83 3.63 -22.11
C ARG A 143 -7.58 4.31 -21.57
N GLN A 144 -7.66 5.02 -20.46
CA GLN A 144 -6.58 5.88 -19.97
C GLN A 144 -6.34 5.68 -18.48
N SER A 145 -5.07 5.57 -18.12
CA SER A 145 -4.58 5.56 -16.74
C SER A 145 -3.33 6.42 -16.60
N VAL A 146 -3.06 6.89 -15.40
CA VAL A 146 -1.88 7.71 -15.10
C VAL A 146 -1.11 7.11 -13.93
N LEU A 147 0.21 7.12 -14.05
CA LEU A 147 1.15 6.80 -12.99
C LEU A 147 1.83 8.09 -12.54
N PHE A 148 1.75 8.41 -11.24
CA PHE A 148 2.42 9.56 -10.63
C PHE A 148 3.63 9.11 -9.84
N PHE A 149 4.78 9.76 -10.08
CA PHE A 149 6.07 9.42 -9.46
C PHE A 149 6.59 10.58 -8.63
N SER A 150 7.19 10.26 -7.47
CA SER A 150 7.77 11.23 -6.53
C SER A 150 9.30 11.31 -6.57
N ASP A 151 9.97 10.51 -7.39
CA ASP A 151 11.43 10.46 -7.47
C ASP A 151 11.96 11.61 -8.36
N VAL A 152 12.69 12.54 -7.77
CA VAL A 152 13.22 13.75 -8.45
C VAL A 152 14.36 13.41 -9.43
N TYR A 153 15.14 12.36 -9.16
CA TYR A 153 16.36 12.03 -9.90
C TYR A 153 16.19 10.83 -10.83
N CYS A 154 15.05 10.74 -11.50
CA CYS A 154 14.71 9.62 -12.35
C CYS A 154 14.68 10.02 -13.83
N ASP A 155 15.24 9.17 -14.71
CA ASP A 155 15.00 9.26 -16.16
C ASP A 155 13.64 8.67 -16.49
N TYR A 156 12.62 9.52 -16.55
CA TYR A 156 11.26 9.10 -16.81
C TYR A 156 10.99 8.65 -18.24
N GLN A 157 11.85 9.04 -19.20
CA GLN A 157 11.79 8.51 -20.57
C GLN A 157 12.19 7.03 -20.58
N LEU A 158 13.21 6.67 -19.80
CA LEU A 158 13.62 5.28 -19.67
C LEU A 158 12.57 4.46 -18.90
N VAL A 159 11.95 5.03 -17.87
CA VAL A 159 10.85 4.38 -17.14
C VAL A 159 9.66 4.13 -18.07
N ALA A 160 9.26 5.12 -18.87
CA ALA A 160 8.16 4.98 -19.81
C ALA A 160 8.45 3.91 -20.89
N LYS A 161 9.67 3.82 -21.37
CA LYS A 161 10.09 2.75 -22.29
C LYS A 161 9.97 1.37 -21.65
N HIS A 162 10.46 1.21 -20.44
CA HIS A 162 10.36 -0.05 -19.70
C HIS A 162 8.90 -0.41 -19.40
N LEU A 163 8.08 0.56 -18.99
CA LEU A 163 6.64 0.39 -18.81
C LEU A 163 5.95 -0.08 -20.09
N TYR A 164 6.30 0.52 -21.23
CA TYR A 164 5.78 0.11 -22.54
C TYR A 164 6.12 -1.35 -22.85
N ASP A 165 7.37 -1.76 -22.60
CA ASP A 165 7.82 -3.14 -22.83
C ASP A 165 7.06 -4.14 -21.96
N ILE A 166 6.83 -3.82 -20.66
CA ILE A 166 6.03 -4.64 -19.74
C ILE A 166 4.60 -4.77 -20.25
N LEU A 167 3.96 -3.66 -20.59
CA LEU A 167 2.58 -3.66 -21.10
C LEU A 167 2.44 -4.49 -22.37
N LYS A 168 3.37 -4.32 -23.30
CA LYS A 168 3.37 -5.05 -24.57
C LYS A 168 3.63 -6.55 -24.42
N GLN A 169 4.42 -6.96 -23.43
CA GLN A 169 4.70 -8.38 -23.17
C GLN A 169 3.52 -9.08 -22.50
N ASN A 170 2.84 -8.39 -21.59
CA ASN A 170 1.83 -9.01 -20.75
C ASN A 170 0.40 -8.90 -21.31
N TYR A 171 0.16 -7.94 -22.22
CA TYR A 171 -1.19 -7.64 -22.69
C TYR A 171 -1.27 -7.49 -24.20
N SER A 172 -2.41 -7.92 -24.79
CA SER A 172 -2.68 -7.91 -26.25
C SER A 172 -3.36 -6.62 -26.73
N ALA A 173 -3.06 -5.49 -26.12
CA ALA A 173 -3.53 -4.17 -26.54
C ALA A 173 -2.38 -3.32 -27.07
N SER A 174 -2.69 -2.30 -27.88
CA SER A 174 -1.72 -1.30 -28.27
C SER A 174 -1.75 -0.14 -27.29
N PHE A 175 -0.58 0.30 -26.83
CA PHE A 175 -0.45 1.36 -25.85
C PHE A 175 0.33 2.54 -26.40
N HIS A 176 -0.08 3.74 -26.03
CA HIS A 176 0.65 4.99 -26.23
C HIS A 176 0.96 5.58 -24.85
N LEU A 177 2.18 6.04 -24.65
CA LEU A 177 2.62 6.64 -23.40
C LEU A 177 3.05 8.07 -23.62
N ALA A 178 2.63 8.96 -22.71
CA ALA A 178 3.07 10.33 -22.67
C ALA A 178 3.65 10.63 -21.27
N VAL A 179 4.81 11.28 -21.25
CA VAL A 179 5.53 11.67 -20.02
C VAL A 179 5.36 13.15 -19.82
N SER A 180 4.94 13.60 -18.62
CA SER A 180 4.91 15.02 -18.28
C SER A 180 6.34 15.56 -18.23
N SER A 181 6.51 16.77 -18.69
CA SER A 181 7.75 17.55 -18.60
C SER A 181 7.81 18.31 -17.31
#